data_318c67e181b60552ac6afc1c8d6e5456
#
_entry.id   318c67e181b60552ac6afc1c8d6e5456
#
_cell.length_a   1.000
_cell.length_b   1.000
_cell.length_c   1.000
_cell.angle_alpha   90.00
_cell.angle_beta   90.00
_cell.angle_gamma   90.00
#
_symmetry.space_group_name_H-M   'P 1'
#
loop_
_entity.id
_entity.type
_entity.pdbx_description
1 polymer ?
#
loop_
_entity_poly.entity_id
_entity_poly.type
_entity_poly.pdbx_seq_one_letter_code
_entity_poly.pdbx_strand_id
1 'polypeptide(L)'
;MSKFAPRGAPDRKQLEELACSGATLREIGLALDRSIATVRYWLRRWQIARPDARRSRIDPATAPREVLRDCRRHGPALFRLDSRGTYRCIRCSQQRVADRRRRVKRILVEEAGGRCAECGYDTCCAALQFHHVDPSAKAFALSHEGATRGIERARAEARKCVLLCANCHAEVEAGVRVLQAPRGGFEPPRTD
;
A
#
# COMPACT_ATOMS: atom_id res chain seq x y z
N MET A 1 0.19 -10.11 38.74
CA MET A 1 -0.83 -11.19 38.86
C MET A 1 -1.74 -11.11 37.65
N SER A 2 -1.64 -12.10 36.76
CA SER A 2 -2.36 -12.11 35.46
C SER A 2 -3.85 -12.30 35.66
N LYS A 3 -4.67 -11.32 35.23
CA LYS A 3 -6.14 -11.34 35.27
C LYS A 3 -6.77 -12.08 34.08
N PHE A 4 -6.05 -12.92 33.39
CA PHE A 4 -6.56 -13.72 32.27
C PHE A 4 -6.66 -15.21 32.67
N ALA A 5 -7.68 -15.54 33.45
CA ALA A 5 -8.17 -16.92 33.45
C ALA A 5 -8.79 -17.19 32.07
N PRO A 6 -8.48 -18.32 31.39
CA PRO A 6 -9.12 -18.67 30.13
C PRO A 6 -10.61 -18.89 30.39
N ARG A 7 -11.44 -17.94 30.01
CA ARG A 7 -12.89 -18.12 30.01
C ARG A 7 -13.20 -19.27 29.06
N GLY A 8 -13.86 -20.32 29.53
CA GLY A 8 -14.19 -21.52 28.78
C GLY A 8 -14.86 -21.27 27.42
N ALA A 9 -15.13 -22.31 26.68
CA ALA A 9 -15.84 -22.24 25.40
C ALA A 9 -17.16 -21.47 25.57
N PRO A 10 -17.55 -20.61 24.63
CA PRO A 10 -18.87 -20.01 24.63
C PRO A 10 -19.93 -21.09 24.38
N ASP A 11 -21.17 -20.78 24.66
CA ASP A 11 -22.30 -21.67 24.28
C ASP A 11 -22.30 -21.77 22.73
N ARG A 12 -22.25 -23.02 22.25
CA ARG A 12 -22.14 -23.29 20.80
C ARG A 12 -23.41 -22.88 20.08
N LYS A 13 -24.59 -23.22 20.65
CA LYS A 13 -25.88 -22.93 20.04
C LYS A 13 -26.13 -21.44 19.95
N GLN A 14 -25.81 -20.70 20.99
CA GLN A 14 -25.92 -19.25 21.01
C GLN A 14 -24.94 -18.58 20.00
N LEU A 15 -23.73 -19.12 19.87
CA LEU A 15 -22.79 -18.64 18.86
C LEU A 15 -23.28 -18.92 17.44
N GLU A 16 -23.88 -20.08 17.17
CA GLU A 16 -24.48 -20.43 15.88
C GLU A 16 -25.65 -19.51 15.54
N GLU A 17 -26.57 -19.29 16.47
CA GLU A 17 -27.73 -18.39 16.29
C GLU A 17 -27.29 -16.96 15.95
N LEU A 18 -26.37 -16.41 16.73
CA LEU A 18 -25.81 -15.08 16.49
C LEU A 18 -25.01 -15.00 15.17
N ALA A 19 -24.31 -16.07 14.79
CA ALA A 19 -23.60 -16.13 13.52
C ALA A 19 -24.56 -16.16 12.34
N CYS A 20 -25.65 -16.93 12.43
CA CYS A 20 -26.66 -17.05 11.37
C CYS A 20 -27.56 -15.81 11.25
N SER A 21 -27.78 -15.05 12.34
CA SER A 21 -28.53 -13.80 12.28
C SER A 21 -27.83 -12.66 11.53
N GLY A 22 -26.56 -12.88 11.07
CA GLY A 22 -25.79 -11.86 10.40
C GLY A 22 -25.10 -10.85 11.32
N ALA A 23 -25.10 -11.10 12.65
CA ALA A 23 -24.43 -10.24 13.61
C ALA A 23 -22.93 -10.08 13.30
N THR A 24 -22.39 -8.89 13.53
CA THR A 24 -20.96 -8.63 13.36
C THR A 24 -20.15 -9.36 14.44
N LEU A 25 -18.86 -9.62 14.19
CA LEU A 25 -17.98 -10.24 15.20
C LEU A 25 -17.90 -9.44 16.50
N ARG A 26 -18.12 -8.12 16.42
CA ARG A 26 -18.14 -7.24 17.59
C ARG A 26 -19.43 -7.43 18.40
N GLU A 27 -20.58 -7.49 17.73
CA GLU A 27 -21.87 -7.74 18.37
C GLU A 27 -21.91 -9.13 19.00
N ILE A 28 -21.44 -10.17 18.30
CA ILE A 28 -21.28 -11.51 18.84
C ILE A 28 -20.36 -11.50 20.08
N GLY A 29 -19.24 -10.79 19.99
CA GLY A 29 -18.31 -10.66 21.11
C GLY A 29 -18.92 -9.99 22.32
N LEU A 30 -19.72 -8.95 22.13
CA LEU A 30 -20.45 -8.26 23.18
C LEU A 30 -21.53 -9.17 23.79
N ALA A 31 -22.33 -9.84 22.96
CA ALA A 31 -23.42 -10.72 23.43
C ALA A 31 -22.90 -11.93 24.24
N LEU A 32 -21.75 -12.46 23.86
CA LEU A 32 -21.14 -13.63 24.53
C LEU A 32 -20.11 -13.26 25.60
N ASP A 33 -19.86 -11.96 25.85
CA ASP A 33 -18.78 -11.47 26.71
C ASP A 33 -17.43 -12.11 26.33
N ARG A 34 -17.08 -12.08 25.05
CA ARG A 34 -15.84 -12.65 24.49
C ARG A 34 -15.13 -11.67 23.59
N SER A 35 -13.81 -11.79 23.52
CA SER A 35 -13.03 -11.03 22.56
C SER A 35 -13.33 -11.46 21.12
N ILE A 36 -13.18 -10.55 20.16
CA ILE A 36 -13.31 -10.85 18.72
C ILE A 36 -12.37 -12.00 18.29
N ALA A 37 -11.19 -12.10 18.89
CA ALA A 37 -10.23 -13.17 18.63
C ALA A 37 -10.79 -14.53 19.09
N THR A 38 -11.40 -14.58 20.29
CA THR A 38 -12.04 -15.77 20.83
C THR A 38 -13.24 -16.20 19.98
N VAL A 39 -14.08 -15.25 19.57
CA VAL A 39 -15.22 -15.52 18.67
C VAL A 39 -14.72 -16.13 17.34
N ARG A 40 -13.68 -15.54 16.72
CA ARG A 40 -13.08 -16.07 15.48
C ARG A 40 -12.52 -17.48 15.66
N TYR A 41 -11.87 -17.74 16.78
CA TYR A 41 -11.31 -19.05 17.10
C TYR A 41 -12.41 -20.12 17.14
N TRP A 42 -13.50 -19.88 17.89
CA TRP A 42 -14.56 -20.86 18.05
C TRP A 42 -15.41 -21.04 16.80
N LEU A 43 -15.67 -19.98 16.03
CA LEU A 43 -16.31 -20.09 14.71
C LEU A 43 -15.52 -21.03 13.77
N ARG A 44 -14.18 -20.90 13.74
CA ARG A 44 -13.32 -21.79 12.93
C ARG A 44 -13.32 -23.23 13.48
N ARG A 45 -13.13 -23.37 14.79
CA ARG A 45 -13.02 -24.69 15.44
C ARG A 45 -14.29 -25.52 15.29
N TRP A 46 -15.43 -24.89 15.35
CA TRP A 46 -16.72 -25.54 15.21
C TRP A 46 -17.27 -25.52 13.77
N GLN A 47 -16.50 -24.97 12.83
CA GLN A 47 -16.87 -24.85 11.41
C GLN A 47 -18.21 -24.13 11.19
N ILE A 48 -18.56 -23.20 12.09
CA ILE A 48 -19.77 -22.40 11.98
C ILE A 48 -19.60 -21.40 10.84
N ALA A 49 -20.37 -21.63 9.76
CA ALA A 49 -20.43 -20.70 8.65
C ALA A 49 -21.21 -19.45 9.07
N ARG A 50 -20.63 -18.29 8.86
CA ARG A 50 -21.38 -17.04 8.92
C ARG A 50 -21.92 -16.75 7.53
N PRO A 51 -23.24 -16.43 7.39
CA PRO A 51 -23.69 -15.82 6.15
C PRO A 51 -22.77 -14.61 5.89
N ASP A 52 -22.29 -14.51 4.66
CA ASP A 52 -21.25 -13.53 4.32
C ASP A 52 -21.77 -12.13 4.69
N ALA A 53 -21.44 -11.67 5.91
CA ALA A 53 -21.65 -10.29 6.34
C ALA A 53 -20.70 -9.33 5.59
N ARG A 54 -20.09 -9.81 4.51
CA ARG A 54 -19.55 -8.97 3.48
C ARG A 54 -20.75 -8.22 2.94
N ARG A 55 -20.80 -6.92 3.28
CA ARG A 55 -21.60 -5.91 2.62
C ARG A 55 -21.96 -6.41 1.23
N SER A 56 -23.27 -6.56 0.96
CA SER A 56 -23.75 -7.02 -0.33
C SER A 56 -22.89 -6.34 -1.39
N ARG A 57 -22.07 -7.14 -2.08
CA ARG A 57 -21.20 -6.57 -3.11
C ARG A 57 -22.13 -5.97 -4.12
N ILE A 58 -21.99 -4.67 -4.28
CA ILE A 58 -22.75 -3.95 -5.28
C ILE A 58 -22.33 -4.54 -6.62
N ASP A 59 -23.30 -4.98 -7.39
CA ASP A 59 -23.03 -5.47 -8.73
C ASP A 59 -22.48 -4.34 -9.60
N PRO A 60 -21.23 -4.43 -10.07
CA PRO A 60 -20.63 -3.38 -10.88
C PRO A 60 -21.31 -3.18 -12.25
N ALA A 61 -22.10 -4.17 -12.71
CA ALA A 61 -22.79 -4.10 -13.99
C ALA A 61 -24.05 -3.23 -13.93
N THR A 62 -24.70 -3.17 -12.75
CA THR A 62 -26.00 -2.47 -12.59
C THR A 62 -25.89 -1.19 -11.76
N ALA A 63 -24.84 -1.04 -10.98
CA ALA A 63 -24.68 0.10 -10.07
C ALA A 63 -23.99 1.30 -10.75
N PRO A 64 -24.34 2.54 -10.35
CA PRO A 64 -23.63 3.72 -10.84
C PRO A 64 -22.14 3.63 -10.57
N ARG A 65 -21.34 3.98 -11.58
CA ARG A 65 -19.88 3.92 -11.46
C ARG A 65 -19.32 4.91 -10.45
N GLU A 66 -19.98 6.04 -10.26
CA GLU A 66 -19.61 7.08 -9.31
C GLU A 66 -20.84 7.58 -8.55
N VAL A 67 -20.66 7.88 -7.27
CA VAL A 67 -21.70 8.40 -6.37
C VAL A 67 -21.12 9.46 -5.45
N LEU A 68 -21.90 10.47 -5.11
CA LEU A 68 -21.56 11.44 -4.07
C LEU A 68 -21.86 10.84 -2.70
N ARG A 69 -20.87 10.82 -1.80
CA ARG A 69 -21.00 10.34 -0.41
C ARG A 69 -20.10 11.13 0.52
N ASP A 70 -20.42 11.11 1.82
CA ASP A 70 -19.55 11.69 2.83
C ASP A 70 -18.31 10.81 3.10
N CYS A 71 -17.16 11.41 2.94
CA CYS A 71 -15.88 10.84 3.29
C CYS A 71 -15.42 11.39 4.64
N ARG A 72 -15.04 10.53 5.58
CA ARG A 72 -14.51 10.94 6.90
C ARG A 72 -13.34 11.93 6.84
N ARG A 73 -12.58 11.94 5.73
CA ARG A 73 -11.39 12.81 5.56
C ARG A 73 -11.67 14.04 4.69
N HIS A 74 -12.64 13.95 3.76
CA HIS A 74 -12.81 14.96 2.72
C HIS A 74 -14.20 15.57 2.68
N GLY A 75 -15.10 15.20 3.64
CA GLY A 75 -16.51 15.62 3.58
C GLY A 75 -17.21 15.09 2.32
N PRO A 76 -18.15 15.82 1.75
CA PRO A 76 -18.81 15.42 0.50
C PRO A 76 -17.79 15.22 -0.62
N ALA A 77 -17.74 14.02 -1.18
CA ALA A 77 -16.76 13.64 -2.19
C ALA A 77 -17.32 12.57 -3.14
N LEU A 78 -16.78 12.50 -4.35
CA LEU A 78 -17.06 11.44 -5.29
C LEU A 78 -16.40 10.13 -4.85
N PHE A 79 -17.21 9.08 -4.84
CA PHE A 79 -16.77 7.71 -4.63
C PHE A 79 -16.92 6.93 -5.91
N ARG A 80 -15.90 6.17 -6.27
CA ARG A 80 -15.90 5.27 -7.43
C ARG A 80 -16.04 3.82 -7.00
N LEU A 81 -16.88 3.09 -7.72
CA LEU A 81 -17.05 1.65 -7.54
C LEU A 81 -15.82 0.92 -8.07
N ASP A 82 -15.19 0.12 -7.23
CA ASP A 82 -14.08 -0.74 -7.64
C ASP A 82 -14.57 -2.09 -8.18
N SER A 83 -13.68 -2.85 -8.82
CA SER A 83 -13.98 -4.18 -9.38
C SER A 83 -14.42 -5.22 -8.34
N ARG A 84 -14.31 -4.88 -7.05
CA ARG A 84 -14.76 -5.73 -5.94
C ARG A 84 -16.15 -5.35 -5.41
N GLY A 85 -16.86 -4.45 -6.11
CA GLY A 85 -18.18 -3.97 -5.69
C GLY A 85 -18.14 -3.07 -4.45
N THR A 86 -17.07 -2.27 -4.27
CA THR A 86 -16.94 -1.37 -3.13
C THR A 86 -16.69 0.05 -3.60
N TYR A 87 -17.51 1.00 -3.12
CA TYR A 87 -17.29 2.41 -3.36
C TYR A 87 -16.11 2.95 -2.53
N ARG A 88 -15.17 3.60 -3.19
CA ARG A 88 -14.01 4.23 -2.58
C ARG A 88 -13.94 5.71 -2.92
N CYS A 89 -13.71 6.55 -1.93
CA CYS A 89 -13.46 7.96 -2.14
C CYS A 89 -12.28 8.17 -3.10
N ILE A 90 -12.50 8.90 -4.17
CA ILE A 90 -11.48 9.15 -5.22
C ILE A 90 -10.28 9.88 -4.63
N ARG A 91 -10.51 10.92 -3.81
CA ARG A 91 -9.44 11.69 -3.14
C ARG A 91 -8.59 10.80 -2.20
N CYS A 92 -9.23 9.94 -1.40
CA CYS A 92 -8.50 8.98 -0.56
C CYS A 92 -7.66 8.01 -1.39
N SER A 93 -8.15 7.57 -2.53
CA SER A 93 -7.42 6.64 -3.41
C SER A 93 -6.22 7.33 -4.06
N GLN A 94 -6.38 8.55 -4.55
CA GLN A 94 -5.31 9.38 -5.10
C GLN A 94 -4.23 9.67 -4.06
N GLN A 95 -4.64 10.04 -2.83
CA GLN A 95 -3.71 10.31 -1.73
C GLN A 95 -2.88 9.06 -1.39
N ARG A 96 -3.50 7.88 -1.28
CA ARG A 96 -2.77 6.63 -1.03
C ARG A 96 -1.74 6.31 -2.10
N VAL A 97 -2.08 6.55 -3.37
CA VAL A 97 -1.14 6.35 -4.49
C VAL A 97 0.02 7.33 -4.39
N ALA A 98 -0.25 8.61 -4.12
CA ALA A 98 0.77 9.63 -3.94
C ALA A 98 1.70 9.32 -2.75
N ASP A 99 1.13 8.91 -1.60
CA ASP A 99 1.90 8.54 -0.41
C ASP A 99 2.79 7.32 -0.66
N ARG A 100 2.26 6.32 -1.36
CA ARG A 100 3.03 5.14 -1.74
C ARG A 100 4.19 5.50 -2.68
N ARG A 101 3.94 6.36 -3.68
CA ARG A 101 5.00 6.84 -4.59
C ARG A 101 6.10 7.56 -3.83
N ARG A 102 5.74 8.48 -2.93
CA ARG A 102 6.70 9.20 -2.08
C ARG A 102 7.52 8.25 -1.21
N ARG A 103 6.84 7.27 -0.58
CA ARG A 103 7.52 6.28 0.26
C ARG A 103 8.50 5.42 -0.54
N VAL A 104 8.09 4.87 -1.69
CA VAL A 104 8.96 4.05 -2.54
C VAL A 104 10.14 4.87 -3.03
N LYS A 105 9.90 6.10 -3.52
CA LYS A 105 10.98 7.00 -3.93
C LYS A 105 12.00 7.25 -2.82
N ARG A 106 11.53 7.55 -1.61
CA ARG A 106 12.41 7.80 -0.46
C ARG A 106 13.30 6.59 -0.17
N ILE A 107 12.72 5.38 -0.11
CA ILE A 107 13.47 4.14 0.12
C ILE A 107 14.55 3.95 -0.95
N LEU A 108 14.19 4.08 -2.23
CA LEU A 108 15.15 3.89 -3.32
C LEU A 108 16.24 4.95 -3.34
N VAL A 109 15.91 6.21 -3.02
CA VAL A 109 16.89 7.31 -2.92
C VAL A 109 17.87 7.06 -1.78
N GLU A 110 17.38 6.64 -0.61
CA GLU A 110 18.20 6.27 0.56
C GLU A 110 19.17 5.11 0.20
N GLU A 111 18.65 4.06 -0.43
CA GLU A 111 19.43 2.90 -0.89
C GLU A 111 20.44 3.24 -2.00
N ALA A 112 20.19 4.29 -2.77
CA ALA A 112 21.11 4.81 -3.80
C ALA A 112 22.12 5.84 -3.26
N GLY A 113 22.28 5.97 -1.96
CA GLY A 113 23.23 6.87 -1.30
C GLY A 113 22.73 8.27 -1.00
N GLY A 114 21.44 8.57 -1.26
CA GLY A 114 20.73 9.77 -0.80
C GLY A 114 21.13 11.09 -1.48
N ARG A 115 22.08 11.10 -2.42
CA ARG A 115 22.66 12.29 -3.04
C ARG A 115 22.83 12.15 -4.55
N CYS A 116 22.92 13.28 -5.23
CA CYS A 116 23.27 13.33 -6.64
C CYS A 116 24.69 12.81 -6.86
N ALA A 117 24.88 11.87 -7.78
CA ALA A 117 26.17 11.27 -8.09
C ALA A 117 27.16 12.28 -8.72
N GLU A 118 26.64 13.32 -9.39
CA GLU A 118 27.46 14.32 -10.10
C GLU A 118 27.86 15.50 -9.21
N CYS A 119 26.91 16.14 -8.52
CA CYS A 119 27.17 17.36 -7.77
C CYS A 119 27.02 17.21 -6.24
N GLY A 120 26.66 16.03 -5.75
CA GLY A 120 26.52 15.77 -4.32
C GLY A 120 25.24 16.34 -3.68
N TYR A 121 24.33 16.96 -4.43
CA TYR A 121 23.09 17.54 -3.90
C TYR A 121 22.25 16.49 -3.16
N ASP A 122 21.86 16.78 -1.92
CA ASP A 122 21.14 15.86 -1.03
C ASP A 122 19.97 16.51 -0.26
N THR A 123 19.76 17.82 -0.43
CA THR A 123 18.86 18.62 0.41
C THR A 123 17.39 18.21 0.26
N CYS A 124 16.94 17.82 -0.95
CA CYS A 124 15.54 17.50 -1.20
C CYS A 124 15.38 16.21 -2.01
N CYS A 125 14.88 15.16 -1.37
CA CYS A 125 14.60 13.88 -2.02
C CYS A 125 13.65 14.02 -3.24
N ALA A 126 12.76 15.01 -3.26
CA ALA A 126 11.88 15.24 -4.41
C ALA A 126 12.63 15.67 -5.66
N ALA A 127 13.73 16.40 -5.50
CA ALA A 127 14.59 16.88 -6.59
C ALA A 127 15.56 15.82 -7.13
N LEU A 128 15.71 14.69 -6.43
CA LEU A 128 16.55 13.57 -6.89
C LEU A 128 15.75 12.67 -7.84
N GLN A 129 16.38 12.26 -8.94
CA GLN A 129 15.78 11.47 -10.02
C GLN A 129 16.69 10.33 -10.42
N PHE A 130 16.09 9.19 -10.80
CA PHE A 130 16.81 8.05 -11.33
C PHE A 130 16.95 8.17 -12.85
N HIS A 131 18.17 8.23 -13.34
CA HIS A 131 18.53 8.28 -14.75
C HIS A 131 19.08 6.92 -15.19
N HIS A 132 18.49 6.28 -16.19
CA HIS A 132 18.99 5.01 -16.72
C HIS A 132 20.30 5.21 -17.46
N VAL A 133 21.35 4.51 -17.04
CA VAL A 133 22.66 4.58 -17.70
C VAL A 133 22.56 4.05 -19.13
N ASP A 134 21.81 2.98 -19.32
CA ASP A 134 21.46 2.43 -20.62
C ASP A 134 19.94 2.51 -20.82
N PRO A 135 19.46 3.42 -21.70
CA PRO A 135 18.04 3.53 -22.00
C PRO A 135 17.41 2.26 -22.55
N SER A 136 18.17 1.40 -23.23
CA SER A 136 17.67 0.15 -23.80
C SER A 136 17.37 -0.92 -22.74
N ALA A 137 18.03 -0.84 -21.58
CA ALA A 137 17.83 -1.73 -20.44
C ALA A 137 16.63 -1.35 -19.57
N LYS A 138 15.95 -0.22 -19.87
CA LYS A 138 14.80 0.29 -19.10
C LYS A 138 13.59 -0.61 -19.28
N ALA A 139 13.12 -1.21 -18.16
CA ALA A 139 11.90 -2.01 -18.15
C ALA A 139 10.64 -1.18 -17.87
N PHE A 140 10.75 -0.12 -17.05
CA PHE A 140 9.66 0.80 -16.72
C PHE A 140 10.16 2.10 -16.10
N ALA A 141 9.27 3.10 -16.04
CA ALA A 141 9.57 4.38 -15.40
C ALA A 141 9.42 4.29 -13.87
N LEU A 142 10.52 4.42 -13.13
CA LEU A 142 10.53 4.39 -11.65
C LEU A 142 9.65 5.47 -11.04
N SER A 143 9.61 6.67 -11.61
CA SER A 143 8.83 7.80 -11.12
C SER A 143 7.32 7.54 -11.18
N HIS A 144 6.85 6.84 -12.19
CA HIS A 144 5.42 6.63 -12.44
C HIS A 144 4.95 5.23 -12.03
N GLU A 145 5.68 4.19 -12.40
CA GLU A 145 5.27 2.80 -12.25
C GLU A 145 5.91 2.06 -11.06
N GLY A 146 7.05 2.53 -10.56
CA GLY A 146 7.79 1.84 -9.50
C GLY A 146 6.96 1.54 -8.25
N ALA A 147 6.03 2.43 -7.89
CA ALA A 147 5.14 2.22 -6.75
C ALA A 147 4.11 1.11 -6.95
N THR A 148 3.76 0.78 -8.19
CA THR A 148 2.72 -0.21 -8.51
C THR A 148 3.28 -1.62 -8.71
N ARG A 149 4.56 -1.72 -9.08
CA ARG A 149 5.21 -2.99 -9.43
C ARG A 149 5.83 -3.76 -8.26
N GLY A 150 5.76 -3.21 -7.04
CA GLY A 150 6.37 -3.79 -5.84
C GLY A 150 7.81 -3.34 -5.65
N ILE A 151 8.25 -3.31 -4.38
CA ILE A 151 9.55 -2.73 -3.99
C ILE A 151 10.74 -3.46 -4.60
N GLU A 152 10.71 -4.78 -4.66
CA GLU A 152 11.83 -5.57 -5.18
C GLU A 152 12.07 -5.33 -6.68
N ARG A 153 10.99 -5.22 -7.46
CA ARG A 153 11.09 -4.85 -8.88
C ARG A 153 11.59 -3.42 -9.06
N ALA A 154 11.13 -2.50 -8.19
CA ALA A 154 11.61 -1.12 -8.21
C ALA A 154 13.10 -1.02 -7.84
N ARG A 155 13.58 -1.83 -6.89
CA ARG A 155 15.01 -1.96 -6.56
C ARG A 155 15.82 -2.49 -7.74
N ALA A 156 15.34 -3.56 -8.38
CA ALA A 156 16.01 -4.14 -9.54
C ALA A 156 16.15 -3.12 -10.69
N GLU A 157 15.13 -2.28 -10.90
CA GLU A 157 15.18 -1.23 -11.90
C GLU A 157 16.09 -0.06 -11.49
N ALA A 158 16.06 0.34 -10.21
CA ALA A 158 16.92 1.40 -9.69
C ALA A 158 18.42 1.08 -9.80
N ARG A 159 18.81 -0.20 -9.72
CA ARG A 159 20.21 -0.63 -9.92
C ARG A 159 20.75 -0.35 -11.33
N LYS A 160 19.88 -0.15 -12.31
CA LYS A 160 20.24 0.22 -13.69
C LYS A 160 20.39 1.72 -13.88
N CYS A 161 20.16 2.49 -12.81
CA CYS A 161 20.11 3.95 -12.85
C CYS A 161 21.24 4.56 -12.01
N VAL A 162 21.57 5.78 -12.33
CA VAL A 162 22.34 6.69 -11.48
C VAL A 162 21.38 7.71 -10.87
N LEU A 163 21.62 8.09 -9.61
CA LEU A 163 20.81 9.09 -8.91
C LEU A 163 21.35 10.49 -9.20
N LEU A 164 20.55 11.35 -9.82
CA LEU A 164 20.91 12.71 -10.18
C LEU A 164 19.94 13.72 -9.58
N CYS A 165 20.37 14.93 -9.30
CA CYS A 165 19.45 16.03 -9.05
C CYS A 165 18.79 16.49 -10.37
N ALA A 166 17.68 17.24 -10.27
CA ALA A 166 16.92 17.69 -11.44
C ALA A 166 17.78 18.46 -12.46
N ASN A 167 18.73 19.29 -11.99
CA ASN A 167 19.61 20.06 -12.88
C ASN A 167 20.59 19.14 -13.61
N CYS A 168 21.34 18.31 -12.90
CA CYS A 168 22.27 17.37 -13.53
C CYS A 168 21.56 16.39 -14.45
N HIS A 169 20.33 15.95 -14.08
CA HIS A 169 19.52 15.10 -14.94
C HIS A 169 19.16 15.78 -16.26
N ALA A 170 18.73 17.06 -16.20
CA ALA A 170 18.40 17.84 -17.39
C ALA A 170 19.64 18.09 -18.27
N GLU A 171 20.79 18.38 -17.67
CA GLU A 171 22.07 18.57 -18.40
C GLU A 171 22.52 17.29 -19.13
N VAL A 172 22.32 16.12 -18.49
CA VAL A 172 22.61 14.82 -19.11
C VAL A 172 21.66 14.53 -20.27
N GLU A 173 20.35 14.78 -20.09
CA GLU A 173 19.35 14.57 -21.14
C GLU A 173 19.55 15.53 -22.33
N ALA A 174 20.02 16.74 -22.08
CA ALA A 174 20.36 17.72 -23.11
C ALA A 174 21.71 17.45 -23.80
N GLY A 175 22.48 16.45 -23.36
CA GLY A 175 23.82 16.16 -23.90
C GLY A 175 24.88 17.16 -23.50
N VAL A 176 24.59 18.10 -22.60
CA VAL A 176 25.54 19.09 -22.07
C VAL A 176 26.53 18.45 -21.11
N ARG A 177 26.10 17.42 -20.41
CA ARG A 177 26.91 16.67 -19.46
C ARG A 177 26.97 15.19 -19.85
N VAL A 178 28.18 14.65 -19.86
CA VAL A 178 28.39 13.20 -20.02
C VAL A 178 28.58 12.58 -18.65
N LEU A 179 27.83 11.55 -18.36
CA LEU A 179 27.95 10.79 -17.10
C LEU A 179 29.33 10.13 -17.06
N GLN A 180 30.10 10.41 -16.02
CA GLN A 180 31.30 9.62 -15.71
C GLN A 180 30.81 8.26 -15.18
N ALA A 181 31.57 7.18 -15.48
CA ALA A 181 31.22 5.83 -15.02
C ALA A 181 30.86 5.84 -13.51
N PRO A 182 29.79 5.12 -13.09
CA PRO A 182 29.21 5.26 -11.77
C PRO A 182 30.27 5.02 -10.68
N ARG A 183 30.59 6.06 -9.94
CA ARG A 183 31.34 5.96 -8.69
C ARG A 183 30.35 5.63 -7.57
N GLY A 184 30.10 4.34 -7.34
CA GLY A 184 29.22 3.87 -6.27
C GLY A 184 27.97 3.20 -6.81
N GLY A 185 27.98 1.88 -6.78
CA GLY A 185 26.82 1.06 -7.08
C GLY A 185 25.78 1.16 -5.97
N PHE A 186 24.53 0.92 -6.32
CA PHE A 186 23.42 0.70 -5.41
C PHE A 186 23.80 -0.43 -4.41
N GLU A 187 24.06 -0.08 -3.18
CA GLU A 187 24.38 -1.03 -2.12
C GLU A 187 23.08 -1.43 -1.42
N PRO A 188 22.69 -2.72 -1.45
CA PRO A 188 21.49 -3.14 -0.71
C PRO A 188 21.75 -2.98 0.79
N PRO A 189 20.70 -2.71 1.60
CA PRO A 189 20.84 -2.69 3.04
C PRO A 189 21.38 -4.03 3.52
N ARG A 190 22.40 -3.97 4.40
CA ARG A 190 22.93 -5.17 5.07
C ARG A 190 21.78 -5.77 5.87
N THR A 191 21.40 -6.98 5.54
CA THR A 191 20.49 -7.79 6.37
C THR A 191 21.32 -8.32 7.54
N ASP A 192 21.15 -7.67 8.71
CA ASP A 192 21.56 -8.27 9.99
C ASP A 192 20.51 -9.30 10.41
#